data_9dbc6c22ce1d1a66d682710c12abd622
#
_entry.id   9dbc6c22ce1d1a66d682710c12abd622
#
_cell.length_a   1.000
_cell.length_b   1.000
_cell.length_c   1.000
_cell.angle_alpha   90.00
_cell.angle_beta   90.00
_cell.angle_gamma   90.00
#
_symmetry.space_group_name_H-M   'P 1'
#
loop_
_entity.id
_entity.type
_entity.pdbx_description
1 polymer ?
#
loop_
_entity_poly.entity_id
_entity_poly.type
_entity_poly.pdbx_seq_one_letter_code
_entity_poly.pdbx_strand_id
1 'polypeptide(L)'
;MATPYEECLKNNVNRDRVVPEYVIEKMYRNFDMPWVYERWDDIIVMYNDTNYRLPNNFYLANKHFNQHNTHHTLTLGEHCAEVCAALNNTSEELKVAGLLHDCGKPFCKTFINTRGEVTEQAHYYNHEHSGSYDSLFYRENKADPLYIAVLIRWHMQPYFWEKDNNEKQHNKYRKLWGERLYSDIMRLHEADKTAH
;
A
#
# COMPACT_ATOMS: atom_id res chain seq x y z
N MET A 1 -15.29 -8.84 2.97
CA MET A 1 -14.56 -9.74 3.91
C MET A 1 -13.12 -9.79 3.48
N ALA A 2 -12.19 -9.45 4.37
CA ALA A 2 -10.75 -9.51 4.11
C ALA A 2 -10.23 -10.94 4.36
N THR A 3 -9.55 -11.52 3.38
CA THR A 3 -8.94 -12.86 3.42
C THR A 3 -7.52 -12.74 2.89
N PRO A 4 -6.47 -13.20 3.62
CA PRO A 4 -5.08 -13.15 3.13
C PRO A 4 -4.91 -13.80 1.77
N TYR A 5 -3.99 -13.30 0.94
CA TYR A 5 -3.80 -13.79 -0.44
C TYR A 5 -3.55 -15.30 -0.50
N GLU A 6 -2.65 -15.83 0.32
CA GLU A 6 -2.34 -17.26 0.39
C GLU A 6 -3.56 -18.09 0.81
N GLU A 7 -4.42 -17.54 1.68
CA GLU A 7 -5.63 -18.20 2.09
C GLU A 7 -6.70 -18.17 0.99
N CYS A 8 -6.72 -17.11 0.18
CA CYS A 8 -7.55 -17.07 -1.04
C CYS A 8 -7.16 -18.17 -2.02
N LEU A 9 -5.86 -18.42 -2.20
CA LEU A 9 -5.36 -19.52 -3.05
C LEU A 9 -5.80 -20.89 -2.52
N LYS A 10 -5.61 -21.15 -1.21
CA LYS A 10 -6.04 -22.39 -0.56
C LYS A 10 -7.55 -22.61 -0.68
N ASN A 11 -8.32 -21.56 -0.42
CA ASN A 11 -9.78 -21.65 -0.54
C ASN A 11 -10.24 -21.91 -1.96
N ASN A 12 -9.52 -21.38 -2.96
CA ASN A 12 -9.85 -21.56 -4.36
C ASN A 12 -9.76 -23.02 -4.80
N VAL A 13 -8.75 -23.78 -4.36
CA VAL A 13 -8.61 -25.22 -4.71
C VAL A 13 -9.73 -26.09 -4.13
N ASN A 14 -10.41 -25.63 -3.09
CA ASN A 14 -11.49 -26.35 -2.42
C ASN A 14 -12.90 -25.96 -2.91
N ARG A 15 -12.99 -25.15 -3.99
CA ARG A 15 -14.28 -24.70 -4.54
C ARG A 15 -14.77 -25.65 -5.64
N ASP A 16 -16.08 -25.77 -5.78
CA ASP A 16 -16.70 -26.49 -6.92
C ASP A 16 -16.25 -25.95 -8.27
N ARG A 17 -16.06 -24.62 -8.34
CA ARG A 17 -15.52 -23.94 -9.52
C ARG A 17 -14.19 -23.26 -9.16
N VAL A 18 -13.10 -23.93 -9.49
CA VAL A 18 -11.75 -23.39 -9.35
C VAL A 18 -11.47 -22.37 -10.45
N VAL A 19 -10.95 -21.21 -10.10
CA VAL A 19 -10.45 -20.22 -11.07
C VAL A 19 -8.92 -20.32 -11.19
N PRO A 20 -8.32 -20.01 -12.36
CA PRO A 20 -6.87 -19.98 -12.50
C PRO A 20 -6.22 -19.00 -11.50
N GLU A 21 -5.06 -19.39 -10.96
CA GLU A 21 -4.35 -18.59 -9.95
C GLU A 21 -4.08 -17.16 -10.40
N TYR A 22 -3.67 -16.97 -11.67
CA TYR A 22 -3.43 -15.65 -12.24
C TYR A 22 -4.64 -14.69 -12.14
N VAL A 23 -5.87 -15.23 -12.06
CA VAL A 23 -7.08 -14.42 -11.89
C VAL A 23 -7.13 -13.85 -10.47
N ILE A 24 -6.80 -14.66 -9.46
CA ILE A 24 -6.75 -14.23 -8.07
C ILE A 24 -5.60 -13.22 -7.90
N GLU A 25 -4.43 -13.50 -8.47
CA GLU A 25 -3.30 -12.59 -8.49
C GLU A 25 -3.67 -11.24 -9.11
N LYS A 26 -4.34 -11.26 -10.28
CA LYS A 26 -4.80 -10.04 -10.94
C LYS A 26 -5.79 -9.25 -10.09
N MET A 27 -6.71 -9.92 -9.40
CA MET A 27 -7.64 -9.26 -8.49
C MET A 27 -6.90 -8.61 -7.31
N TYR A 28 -5.93 -9.29 -6.73
CA TYR A 28 -5.13 -8.79 -5.63
C TYR A 28 -4.26 -7.59 -6.04
N ARG A 29 -3.56 -7.67 -7.18
CA ARG A 29 -2.74 -6.57 -7.74
C ARG A 29 -3.54 -5.33 -8.15
N ASN A 30 -4.82 -5.46 -8.38
CA ASN A 30 -5.70 -4.37 -8.79
C ASN A 30 -6.81 -4.11 -7.77
N PHE A 31 -6.62 -4.56 -6.53
CA PHE A 31 -7.60 -4.31 -5.48
C PHE A 31 -7.72 -2.80 -5.24
N ASP A 32 -8.94 -2.31 -5.22
CA ASP A 32 -9.20 -0.90 -4.90
C ASP A 32 -9.92 -0.79 -3.56
N MET A 33 -9.33 0.02 -2.66
CA MET A 33 -9.83 0.15 -1.31
C MET A 33 -11.08 1.02 -1.30
N PRO A 34 -12.25 0.51 -0.85
CA PRO A 34 -13.44 1.33 -0.71
C PRO A 34 -13.23 2.42 0.35
N TRP A 35 -13.82 3.58 0.12
CA TRP A 35 -13.76 4.69 1.06
C TRP A 35 -15.04 5.53 1.03
N VAL A 36 -15.28 6.32 2.09
CA VAL A 36 -16.50 7.11 2.29
C VAL A 36 -16.81 8.10 1.16
N TYR A 37 -15.79 8.58 0.41
CA TYR A 37 -16.04 9.46 -0.75
C TYR A 37 -16.81 8.79 -1.89
N GLU A 38 -16.90 7.46 -1.91
CA GLU A 38 -17.73 6.69 -2.84
C GLU A 38 -19.21 6.64 -2.43
N ARG A 39 -19.59 7.41 -1.41
CA ARG A 39 -20.95 7.52 -0.86
C ARG A 39 -21.44 6.25 -0.15
N TRP A 40 -20.54 5.49 0.47
CA TRP A 40 -20.90 4.47 1.42
C TRP A 40 -21.33 5.13 2.74
N ASP A 41 -22.40 4.63 3.34
CA ASP A 41 -22.84 5.08 4.67
C ASP A 41 -21.88 4.59 5.76
N ASP A 42 -21.35 3.37 5.59
CA ASP A 42 -20.34 2.77 6.46
C ASP A 42 -19.53 1.69 5.71
N ILE A 43 -18.30 1.45 6.17
CA ILE A 43 -17.43 0.41 5.64
C ILE A 43 -16.89 -0.43 6.80
N ILE A 44 -17.32 -1.68 6.89
CA ILE A 44 -16.93 -2.61 7.93
C ILE A 44 -15.97 -3.65 7.37
N VAL A 45 -14.74 -3.71 7.90
CA VAL A 45 -13.77 -4.73 7.54
C VAL A 45 -14.02 -5.99 8.37
N MET A 46 -14.46 -7.06 7.72
CA MET A 46 -14.63 -8.37 8.34
C MET A 46 -13.50 -9.30 7.89
N TYR A 47 -12.87 -9.99 8.84
CA TYR A 47 -11.73 -10.88 8.58
C TYR A 47 -12.18 -12.33 8.53
N ASN A 48 -11.76 -13.05 7.49
CA ASN A 48 -12.03 -14.49 7.38
C ASN A 48 -11.14 -15.30 8.32
N ASP A 49 -9.86 -14.89 8.46
CA ASP A 49 -8.92 -15.45 9.43
C ASP A 49 -8.59 -14.41 10.51
N THR A 50 -9.02 -14.70 11.76
CA THR A 50 -8.75 -13.82 12.91
C THR A 50 -7.35 -13.96 13.47
N ASN A 51 -6.59 -14.99 13.09
CA ASN A 51 -5.24 -15.26 13.57
C ASN A 51 -4.15 -14.71 12.64
N TYR A 52 -4.46 -14.50 11.35
CA TYR A 52 -3.50 -13.92 10.44
C TYR A 52 -3.16 -12.49 10.86
N ARG A 53 -1.87 -12.18 10.81
CA ARG A 53 -1.32 -10.85 11.06
C ARG A 53 -0.22 -10.57 10.05
N LEU A 54 -0.16 -9.34 9.55
CA LEU A 54 1.05 -8.87 8.89
C LEU A 54 2.20 -8.92 9.92
N PRO A 55 3.42 -9.30 9.54
CA PRO A 55 4.52 -9.36 10.49
C PRO A 55 4.68 -8.05 11.28
N ASN A 56 4.67 -8.15 12.60
CA ASN A 56 4.74 -7.03 13.53
C ASN A 56 6.02 -6.20 13.38
N ASN A 57 7.05 -6.81 12.82
CA ASN A 57 8.29 -6.11 12.57
C ASN A 57 8.57 -6.10 11.06
N PHE A 58 7.83 -5.27 10.36
CA PHE A 58 8.02 -5.06 8.92
C PHE A 58 9.47 -4.66 8.58
N TYR A 59 10.11 -3.83 9.43
CA TYR A 59 11.51 -3.49 9.29
C TYR A 59 12.41 -4.72 9.26
N LEU A 60 12.32 -5.61 10.26
CA LEU A 60 13.17 -6.81 10.33
C LEU A 60 12.92 -7.77 9.18
N ALA A 61 11.67 -7.91 8.74
CA ALA A 61 11.32 -8.76 7.60
C ALA A 61 11.93 -8.24 6.28
N ASN A 62 12.13 -6.93 6.17
CA ASN A 62 12.56 -6.29 4.91
C ASN A 62 13.91 -5.57 5.00
N LYS A 63 14.63 -5.67 6.13
CA LYS A 63 15.92 -4.98 6.33
C LYS A 63 17.02 -5.35 5.34
N HIS A 64 16.88 -6.46 4.64
CA HIS A 64 17.80 -6.90 3.59
C HIS A 64 17.16 -6.90 2.19
N PHE A 65 15.94 -6.41 2.07
CA PHE A 65 15.28 -6.34 0.77
C PHE A 65 15.87 -5.20 -0.04
N ASN A 66 16.74 -5.55 -0.99
CA ASN A 66 17.30 -4.61 -1.95
C ASN A 66 16.23 -4.23 -2.98
N GLN A 67 15.96 -2.94 -3.11
CA GLN A 67 14.96 -2.42 -4.02
C GLN A 67 15.41 -2.45 -5.50
N HIS A 68 16.71 -2.64 -5.79
CA HIS A 68 17.28 -2.68 -7.17
C HIS A 68 16.78 -1.53 -8.05
N ASN A 69 16.72 -0.33 -7.49
CA ASN A 69 16.23 0.85 -8.17
C ASN A 69 17.11 2.04 -7.79
N THR A 70 17.45 2.87 -8.77
CA THR A 70 18.34 4.03 -8.56
C THR A 70 17.73 5.15 -7.72
N HIS A 71 16.40 5.12 -7.52
CA HIS A 71 15.70 6.08 -6.67
C HIS A 71 15.82 5.77 -5.17
N HIS A 72 16.30 4.57 -4.80
CA HIS A 72 16.41 4.14 -3.42
C HIS A 72 17.84 3.67 -3.11
N THR A 73 18.50 4.31 -2.15
CA THR A 73 19.81 3.89 -1.61
C THR A 73 19.65 2.95 -0.42
N LEU A 74 18.50 3.02 0.27
CA LEU A 74 18.14 2.23 1.43
C LEU A 74 17.50 0.90 1.03
N THR A 75 17.60 -0.08 1.91
CA THR A 75 16.73 -1.27 1.84
C THR A 75 15.27 -0.87 2.08
N LEU A 76 14.34 -1.72 1.68
CA LEU A 76 12.92 -1.45 1.88
C LEU A 76 12.58 -1.20 3.35
N GLY A 77 13.14 -2.01 4.27
CA GLY A 77 12.88 -1.86 5.70
C GLY A 77 13.43 -0.53 6.25
N GLU A 78 14.66 -0.16 5.87
CA GLU A 78 15.29 1.09 6.29
C GLU A 78 14.50 2.30 5.79
N HIS A 79 14.14 2.32 4.51
CA HIS A 79 13.32 3.36 3.91
C HIS A 79 11.99 3.55 4.67
N CYS A 80 11.22 2.48 4.85
CA CYS A 80 9.95 2.55 5.57
C CYS A 80 10.11 2.98 7.04
N ALA A 81 11.21 2.59 7.69
CA ALA A 81 11.50 3.03 9.06
C ALA A 81 11.82 4.53 9.13
N GLU A 82 12.56 5.08 8.16
CA GLU A 82 12.83 6.52 8.07
C GLU A 82 11.57 7.33 7.80
N VAL A 83 10.71 6.87 6.86
CA VAL A 83 9.40 7.51 6.62
C VAL A 83 8.55 7.53 7.89
N CYS A 84 8.46 6.40 8.59
CA CYS A 84 7.75 6.32 9.87
C CYS A 84 8.32 7.29 10.91
N ALA A 85 9.65 7.38 11.02
CA ALA A 85 10.32 8.29 11.95
C ALA A 85 10.07 9.78 11.62
N ALA A 86 10.04 10.14 10.35
CA ALA A 86 9.70 11.50 9.91
C ALA A 86 8.26 11.91 10.30
N LEU A 87 7.37 10.93 10.49
CA LEU A 87 5.96 11.12 10.85
C LEU A 87 5.69 11.03 12.38
N ASN A 88 6.72 10.99 13.23
CA ASN A 88 6.57 10.77 14.68
C ASN A 88 5.62 11.73 15.41
N ASN A 89 5.46 12.97 14.90
CA ASN A 89 4.59 13.99 15.50
C ASN A 89 3.20 14.05 14.84
N THR A 90 2.74 12.96 14.25
CA THR A 90 1.44 12.85 13.56
C THR A 90 0.52 11.83 14.24
N SER A 91 -0.62 11.53 13.61
CA SER A 91 -1.52 10.48 14.10
C SER A 91 -0.88 9.08 14.01
N GLU A 92 -1.37 8.14 14.80
CA GLU A 92 -0.89 6.76 14.77
C GLU A 92 -1.13 6.11 13.42
N GLU A 93 -2.28 6.40 12.78
CA GLU A 93 -2.60 5.89 11.45
C GLU A 93 -1.57 6.36 10.41
N LEU A 94 -1.16 7.61 10.48
CA LEU A 94 -0.20 8.16 9.51
C LEU A 94 1.21 7.60 9.73
N LYS A 95 1.64 7.39 10.98
CA LYS A 95 2.90 6.71 11.29
C LYS A 95 2.92 5.28 10.79
N VAL A 96 1.85 4.54 11.04
CA VAL A 96 1.71 3.16 10.56
C VAL A 96 1.64 3.10 9.03
N ALA A 97 0.94 4.05 8.41
CA ALA A 97 0.95 4.17 6.95
C ALA A 97 2.37 4.41 6.42
N GLY A 98 3.15 5.28 7.07
CA GLY A 98 4.57 5.49 6.73
C GLY A 98 5.41 4.22 6.84
N LEU A 99 5.18 3.41 7.89
CA LEU A 99 5.88 2.13 8.05
C LEU A 99 5.51 1.11 6.97
N LEU A 100 4.29 1.14 6.47
CA LEU A 100 3.72 0.08 5.62
C LEU A 100 3.46 0.52 4.17
N HIS A 101 3.69 1.80 3.79
CA HIS A 101 3.27 2.33 2.48
C HIS A 101 3.77 1.49 1.31
N ASP A 102 4.93 0.90 1.46
CA ASP A 102 5.63 0.09 0.46
C ASP A 102 5.53 -1.43 0.71
N CYS A 103 4.66 -1.89 1.62
CA CYS A 103 4.59 -3.32 1.98
C CYS A 103 4.17 -4.24 0.82
N GLY A 104 3.59 -3.70 -0.24
CA GLY A 104 3.28 -4.44 -1.47
C GLY A 104 4.48 -4.66 -2.41
N LYS A 105 5.61 -3.95 -2.23
CA LYS A 105 6.78 -4.06 -3.11
C LYS A 105 7.36 -5.47 -3.24
N PRO A 106 7.52 -6.27 -2.17
CA PRO A 106 8.05 -7.62 -2.30
C PRO A 106 7.24 -8.51 -3.24
N PHE A 107 5.91 -8.41 -3.20
CA PHE A 107 5.01 -9.13 -4.10
C PHE A 107 5.05 -8.61 -5.54
N CYS A 108 5.19 -7.30 -5.71
CA CYS A 108 5.10 -6.64 -7.03
C CYS A 108 6.43 -6.56 -7.78
N LYS A 109 7.58 -6.94 -7.16
CA LYS A 109 8.89 -6.81 -7.76
C LYS A 109 8.99 -7.54 -9.08
N THR A 110 9.38 -6.82 -10.13
CA THR A 110 9.64 -7.37 -11.46
C THR A 110 10.80 -6.63 -12.13
N PHE A 111 11.50 -7.31 -13.03
CA PHE A 111 12.51 -6.71 -13.89
C PHE A 111 12.01 -6.56 -15.34
N ILE A 112 10.69 -6.55 -15.52
CA ILE A 112 10.05 -6.36 -16.82
C ILE A 112 9.34 -5.01 -16.81
N ASN A 113 9.66 -4.16 -17.79
CA ASN A 113 9.01 -2.86 -17.94
C ASN A 113 7.59 -2.98 -18.58
N THR A 114 6.88 -1.87 -18.68
CA THR A 114 5.51 -1.83 -19.25
C THR A 114 5.42 -2.21 -20.73
N ARG A 115 6.57 -2.30 -21.43
CA ARG A 115 6.66 -2.75 -22.82
C ARG A 115 6.97 -4.24 -22.94
N GLY A 116 7.16 -4.95 -21.82
CA GLY A 116 7.53 -6.36 -21.78
C GLY A 116 9.04 -6.61 -21.94
N GLU A 117 9.87 -5.59 -21.83
CA GLU A 117 11.33 -5.68 -21.97
C GLU A 117 11.97 -5.92 -20.60
N VAL A 118 13.02 -6.76 -20.55
CA VAL A 118 13.83 -6.99 -19.35
C VAL A 118 14.72 -5.78 -19.07
N THR A 119 14.76 -5.32 -17.82
CA THR A 119 15.53 -4.17 -17.35
C THR A 119 16.45 -4.55 -16.21
N GLU A 120 17.53 -3.80 -15.99
CA GLU A 120 18.43 -3.99 -14.85
C GLU A 120 17.81 -3.47 -13.54
N GLN A 121 16.90 -2.50 -13.64
CA GLN A 121 16.19 -1.92 -12.49
C GLN A 121 14.89 -2.67 -12.24
N ALA A 122 14.55 -2.83 -10.96
CA ALA A 122 13.27 -3.39 -10.56
C ALA A 122 12.14 -2.35 -10.69
N HIS A 123 10.97 -2.86 -11.04
CA HIS A 123 9.72 -2.13 -11.09
C HIS A 123 8.72 -2.73 -10.09
N TYR A 124 7.78 -1.91 -9.58
CA TYR A 124 6.85 -2.26 -8.51
C TYR A 124 5.43 -1.83 -8.84
N TYR A 125 4.94 -2.21 -10.02
CA TYR A 125 3.63 -1.80 -10.50
C TYR A 125 2.51 -2.24 -9.57
N ASN A 126 1.63 -1.28 -9.20
CA ASN A 126 0.47 -1.49 -8.35
C ASN A 126 0.80 -2.00 -6.93
N HIS A 127 2.01 -1.72 -6.41
CA HIS A 127 2.36 -2.10 -5.04
C HIS A 127 1.47 -1.38 -4.01
N GLU A 128 0.97 -0.19 -4.33
CA GLU A 128 0.02 0.56 -3.52
C GLU A 128 -1.34 -0.14 -3.39
N HIS A 129 -1.77 -0.91 -4.38
CA HIS A 129 -2.99 -1.70 -4.33
C HIS A 129 -2.83 -2.93 -3.44
N SER A 130 -1.84 -3.77 -3.71
CA SER A 130 -1.58 -4.96 -2.89
C SER A 130 -1.17 -4.59 -1.47
N GLY A 131 -0.33 -3.55 -1.30
CA GLY A 131 0.07 -3.04 0.00
C GLY A 131 -1.10 -2.51 0.84
N SER A 132 -2.05 -1.79 0.21
CA SER A 132 -3.24 -1.32 0.92
C SER A 132 -4.10 -2.49 1.42
N TYR A 133 -4.24 -3.55 0.61
CA TYR A 133 -4.96 -4.74 1.04
C TYR A 133 -4.25 -5.46 2.19
N ASP A 134 -2.94 -5.66 2.09
CA ASP A 134 -2.16 -6.35 3.12
C ASP A 134 -2.12 -5.59 4.44
N SER A 135 -2.11 -4.26 4.39
CA SER A 135 -2.10 -3.42 5.60
C SER A 135 -3.35 -3.58 6.47
N LEU A 136 -4.48 -4.06 5.91
CA LEU A 136 -5.66 -4.42 6.70
C LEU A 136 -5.37 -5.48 7.77
N PHE A 137 -4.35 -6.31 7.57
CA PHE A 137 -3.96 -7.37 8.49
C PHE A 137 -2.93 -6.91 9.54
N TYR A 138 -2.47 -5.67 9.49
CA TYR A 138 -1.69 -5.06 10.55
C TYR A 138 -2.63 -4.57 11.66
N ARG A 139 -2.69 -5.31 12.77
CA ARG A 139 -3.70 -5.12 13.82
C ARG A 139 -3.09 -5.00 15.22
N GLU A 140 -1.95 -4.32 15.34
CA GLU A 140 -1.21 -4.27 16.60
C GLU A 140 -1.61 -3.14 17.53
N ASN A 141 -2.23 -2.10 16.99
CA ASN A 141 -2.60 -0.91 17.76
C ASN A 141 -4.09 -0.56 17.57
N LYS A 142 -4.52 0.54 18.18
CA LYS A 142 -5.89 1.03 18.08
C LYS A 142 -6.15 1.89 16.82
N ALA A 143 -5.18 1.97 15.92
CA ALA A 143 -5.30 2.74 14.69
C ALA A 143 -6.36 2.11 13.77
N ASP A 144 -7.05 2.94 13.02
CA ASP A 144 -8.06 2.51 12.06
C ASP A 144 -7.38 1.81 10.86
N PRO A 145 -7.55 0.48 10.69
CA PRO A 145 -6.91 -0.26 9.61
C PRO A 145 -7.42 0.16 8.23
N LEU A 146 -8.68 0.58 8.12
CA LEU A 146 -9.23 1.05 6.86
C LEU A 146 -8.60 2.39 6.45
N TYR A 147 -8.43 3.32 7.39
CA TYR A 147 -7.79 4.59 7.11
C TYR A 147 -6.33 4.42 6.71
N ILE A 148 -5.57 3.56 7.39
CA ILE A 148 -4.21 3.18 7.01
C ILE A 148 -4.17 2.64 5.58
N ALA A 149 -5.05 1.70 5.25
CA ALA A 149 -5.12 1.10 3.93
C ALA A 149 -5.42 2.13 2.83
N VAL A 150 -6.29 3.11 3.11
CA VAL A 150 -6.59 4.20 2.18
C VAL A 150 -5.40 5.13 1.98
N LEU A 151 -4.66 5.46 3.05
CA LEU A 151 -3.42 6.25 2.95
C LEU A 151 -2.40 5.53 2.04
N ILE A 152 -2.20 4.23 2.25
CA ILE A 152 -1.30 3.40 1.44
C ILE A 152 -1.78 3.32 -0.01
N ARG A 153 -3.09 3.15 -0.24
CA ARG A 153 -3.65 3.10 -1.59
C ARG A 153 -3.33 4.35 -2.40
N TRP A 154 -3.27 5.50 -1.76
CA TRP A 154 -3.14 6.78 -2.44
C TRP A 154 -1.77 7.46 -2.30
N HIS A 155 -0.78 6.85 -1.61
CA HIS A 155 0.53 7.48 -1.38
C HIS A 155 1.28 7.81 -2.67
N MET A 156 1.11 7.03 -3.73
CA MET A 156 1.73 7.29 -5.03
C MET A 156 1.07 8.42 -5.83
N GLN A 157 -0.16 8.83 -5.46
CA GLN A 157 -0.92 9.78 -6.28
C GLN A 157 -0.27 11.16 -6.42
N PRO A 158 0.34 11.74 -5.37
CA PRO A 158 1.04 13.02 -5.49
C PRO A 158 2.21 13.01 -6.48
N TYR A 159 2.94 11.90 -6.62
CA TYR A 159 4.02 11.77 -7.61
C TYR A 159 3.52 11.98 -9.05
N PHE A 160 2.32 11.51 -9.37
CA PHE A 160 1.72 11.71 -10.68
C PHE A 160 1.30 13.17 -10.91
N TRP A 161 0.84 13.87 -9.86
CA TRP A 161 0.46 15.27 -9.98
C TRP A 161 1.67 16.18 -10.14
N GLU A 162 2.75 15.94 -9.41
CA GLU A 162 4.00 16.69 -9.49
C GLU A 162 4.62 16.58 -10.88
N LYS A 163 4.63 15.40 -11.47
CA LYS A 163 5.14 15.15 -12.82
C LYS A 163 4.45 16.01 -13.86
N ASP A 164 3.16 16.24 -13.71
CA ASP A 164 2.35 17.01 -14.67
C ASP A 164 2.15 18.48 -14.25
N ASN A 165 2.72 18.90 -13.10
CA ASN A 165 2.50 20.21 -12.45
C ASN A 165 1.00 20.60 -12.40
N ASN A 166 0.16 19.69 -11.95
CA ASN A 166 -1.28 19.71 -12.17
C ASN A 166 -2.08 20.18 -10.93
N GLU A 167 -2.09 21.50 -10.70
CA GLU A 167 -2.89 22.14 -9.62
C GLU A 167 -4.38 21.75 -9.66
N LYS A 168 -4.94 21.52 -10.85
CA LYS A 168 -6.35 21.08 -10.97
C LYS A 168 -6.59 19.73 -10.32
N GLN A 169 -5.62 18.81 -10.39
CA GLN A 169 -5.73 17.52 -9.74
C GLN A 169 -5.65 17.64 -8.20
N HIS A 170 -4.75 18.47 -7.68
CA HIS A 170 -4.71 18.77 -6.25
C HIS A 170 -6.07 19.24 -5.73
N ASN A 171 -6.66 20.23 -6.38
CA ASN A 171 -7.96 20.78 -6.01
C ASN A 171 -9.10 19.75 -6.15
N LYS A 172 -9.08 18.90 -7.18
CA LYS A 172 -10.06 17.84 -7.41
C LYS A 172 -10.02 16.82 -6.26
N TYR A 173 -8.84 16.31 -5.95
CA TYR A 173 -8.70 15.25 -4.93
C TYR A 173 -8.90 15.80 -3.52
N ARG A 174 -8.48 17.02 -3.23
CA ARG A 174 -8.79 17.69 -1.96
C ARG A 174 -10.29 17.79 -1.70
N LYS A 175 -11.08 18.10 -2.73
CA LYS A 175 -12.55 18.12 -2.64
C LYS A 175 -13.15 16.72 -2.51
N LEU A 176 -12.56 15.73 -3.20
CA LEU A 176 -13.05 14.36 -3.20
C LEU A 176 -12.79 13.66 -1.86
N TRP A 177 -11.57 13.75 -1.35
CA TRP A 177 -11.11 13.06 -0.16
C TRP A 177 -11.43 13.79 1.14
N GLY A 178 -11.66 15.09 1.06
CA GLY A 178 -11.72 15.99 2.22
C GLY A 178 -10.34 16.41 2.72
N GLU A 179 -10.32 17.42 3.57
CA GLU A 179 -9.09 18.09 4.00
C GLU A 179 -8.14 17.16 4.78
N ARG A 180 -8.71 16.33 5.69
CA ARG A 180 -7.91 15.42 6.52
C ARG A 180 -7.12 14.42 5.66
N LEU A 181 -7.81 13.65 4.82
CA LEU A 181 -7.17 12.61 4.01
C LEU A 181 -6.18 13.21 3.01
N TYR A 182 -6.55 14.32 2.37
CA TYR A 182 -5.64 15.04 1.46
C TYR A 182 -4.37 15.50 2.19
N SER A 183 -4.51 16.14 3.36
CA SER A 183 -3.36 16.62 4.14
C SER A 183 -2.45 15.48 4.59
N ASP A 184 -3.03 14.36 5.02
CA ASP A 184 -2.26 13.21 5.50
C ASP A 184 -1.54 12.49 4.35
N ILE A 185 -2.15 12.39 3.16
CA ILE A 185 -1.48 11.88 1.96
C ILE A 185 -0.31 12.79 1.56
N MET A 186 -0.47 14.11 1.60
CA MET A 186 0.62 15.04 1.28
C MET A 186 1.77 14.96 2.30
N ARG A 187 1.48 14.76 3.59
CA ARG A 187 2.50 14.55 4.62
C ARG A 187 3.25 13.23 4.43
N LEU A 188 2.52 12.15 4.10
CA LEU A 188 3.13 10.86 3.78
C LEU A 188 4.06 10.98 2.59
N HIS A 189 3.61 11.63 1.52
CA HIS A 189 4.39 11.87 0.31
C HIS A 189 5.68 12.67 0.60
N GLU A 190 5.61 13.73 1.42
CA GLU A 190 6.77 14.53 1.77
C GLU A 190 7.79 13.74 2.62
N ALA A 191 7.28 12.91 3.55
CA ALA A 191 8.14 12.02 4.33
C ALA A 191 8.81 10.95 3.44
N ASP A 192 8.08 10.37 2.49
CA ASP A 192 8.58 9.38 1.54
C ASP A 192 9.68 9.97 0.62
N LYS A 193 9.47 11.19 0.11
CA LYS A 193 10.47 11.90 -0.71
C LYS A 193 11.77 12.21 0.02
N THR A 194 11.73 12.38 1.31
CA THR A 194 12.91 12.75 2.10
C THR A 194 13.71 11.58 2.65
N ALA A 195 13.14 10.39 2.66
CA ALA A 195 13.76 9.14 3.11
C ALA A 195 14.58 8.48 1.99
N HIS A 196 15.91 8.62 2.01
CA HIS A 196 16.81 8.11 0.97
C HIS A 196 17.96 7.28 1.53
#